data_a19de940dafc77ba28cbc11a70c51764
#
_entry.id   a19de940dafc77ba28cbc11a70c51764
#
_cell.length_a   1.000
_cell.length_b   1.000
_cell.length_c   1.000
_cell.angle_alpha   90.00
_cell.angle_beta   90.00
_cell.angle_gamma   90.00
#
_symmetry.space_group_name_H-M   'P 1'
#
loop_
_entity.id
_entity.type
_entity.pdbx_description
1 polymer ?
#
loop_
_entity_poly.entity_id
_entity_poly.type
_entity_poly.pdbx_seq_one_letter_code
_entity_poly.pdbx_strand_id
1 'polypeptide(L)'
;MAKSAWDVLIIGSGPAGLFAAIRLEQLGVERIGVVDSNPYPAGGLLNDGKLNFDYRIGIDLEELHLTPESARNIIREVREIFTAFDMCRQVTDLAQDGKIASIGRIAREHDVLFIAPEQWHWGTDNGRGAVDHLRAYLTRTTFLLGATVKAIEKESRGGFSVVCEQGPEGEHEVHHAETVLAAPGRSGAYAFRDMAAVIGIRHNFGPIDVGVRLEMNRRFFDPVSDVVYDPKFIFKTARHGDRVRTFCTNPGGRVRSENYGHFKLVNGDALSKRKTANTNVALLNTVSLTEPFGDTTEFGRMIARQFFLLGGGKPLVQRIGDFREGRRSDARTFDSTARHYEVCRASFQAVPGDVTLGMPARIMDNLWESLKKLDKIVPGVLHPSTLLYAPEIKFFDTHFPTDENLETSVEGIFVAGDGTGKSRGIVGAALSGMVAAGGIARKILRRTERG
;
A
#
# COMPACT_ATOMS: atom_id res chain seq x y z
N MET A 1 33.96 25.67 7.47
CA MET A 1 32.67 25.00 7.66
C MET A 1 32.88 23.55 7.31
N ALA A 2 32.58 22.60 8.22
CA ALA A 2 32.56 21.19 7.86
C ALA A 2 31.49 21.02 6.79
N LYS A 3 31.84 20.53 5.58
CA LYS A 3 30.85 20.18 4.54
C LYS A 3 29.95 19.12 5.12
N SER A 4 28.61 19.28 5.01
CA SER A 4 27.67 18.22 5.33
C SER A 4 28.09 16.94 4.62
N ALA A 5 28.01 15.79 5.27
CA ALA A 5 28.41 14.53 4.66
C ALA A 5 27.52 14.20 3.44
N TRP A 6 26.23 14.63 3.48
CA TRP A 6 25.24 14.36 2.46
C TRP A 6 24.59 15.64 1.90
N ASP A 7 24.40 15.71 0.59
CA ASP A 7 23.53 16.72 -0.02
C ASP A 7 22.07 16.37 0.31
N VAL A 8 21.74 15.08 0.30
CA VAL A 8 20.46 14.55 0.73
C VAL A 8 20.61 13.21 1.45
N LEU A 9 19.91 13.08 2.57
CA LEU A 9 19.74 11.81 3.28
C LEU A 9 18.29 11.34 3.14
N ILE A 10 18.10 10.17 2.53
CA ILE A 10 16.79 9.55 2.29
C ILE A 10 16.53 8.53 3.39
N ILE A 11 15.40 8.65 4.08
CA ILE A 11 14.96 7.71 5.13
C ILE A 11 13.98 6.72 4.51
N GLY A 12 14.42 5.49 4.34
CA GLY A 12 13.66 4.37 3.77
C GLY A 12 14.05 4.06 2.32
N SER A 13 14.35 2.80 2.06
CA SER A 13 14.76 2.25 0.78
C SER A 13 13.64 1.51 0.04
N GLY A 14 12.39 1.89 0.30
CA GLY A 14 11.23 1.42 -0.46
C GLY A 14 11.14 2.07 -1.85
N PRO A 15 10.05 1.82 -2.60
CA PRO A 15 9.88 2.38 -3.95
C PRO A 15 10.07 3.90 -4.00
N ALA A 16 9.55 4.64 -3.02
CA ALA A 16 9.69 6.10 -2.96
C ALA A 16 11.16 6.51 -2.82
N GLY A 17 11.90 5.92 -1.86
CA GLY A 17 13.31 6.25 -1.63
C GLY A 17 14.22 5.85 -2.78
N LEU A 18 14.02 4.64 -3.36
CA LEU A 18 14.82 4.16 -4.49
C LEU A 18 14.61 5.01 -5.74
N PHE A 19 13.36 5.33 -6.10
CA PHE A 19 13.08 6.18 -7.26
C PHE A 19 13.50 7.65 -7.04
N ALA A 20 13.44 8.12 -5.80
CA ALA A 20 14.02 9.42 -5.46
C ALA A 20 15.54 9.42 -5.66
N ALA A 21 16.25 8.40 -5.20
CA ALA A 21 17.70 8.28 -5.39
C ALA A 21 18.06 8.19 -6.88
N ILE A 22 17.35 7.37 -7.67
CA ILE A 22 17.54 7.27 -9.13
C ILE A 22 17.38 8.65 -9.77
N ARG A 23 16.31 9.37 -9.43
CA ARG A 23 16.05 10.70 -10.00
C ARG A 23 17.08 11.73 -9.61
N LEU A 24 17.54 11.71 -8.36
CA LEU A 24 18.59 12.60 -7.87
C LEU A 24 19.92 12.38 -8.60
N GLU A 25 20.32 11.13 -8.82
CA GLU A 25 21.51 10.80 -9.62
C GLU A 25 21.39 11.30 -11.08
N GLN A 26 20.20 11.12 -11.70
CA GLN A 26 19.92 11.64 -13.05
C GLN A 26 20.03 13.17 -13.13
N LEU A 27 19.64 13.87 -12.04
CA LEU A 27 19.70 15.33 -11.94
C LEU A 27 21.07 15.86 -11.47
N GLY A 28 22.06 14.99 -11.28
CA GLY A 28 23.43 15.39 -10.97
C GLY A 28 23.72 15.67 -9.50
N VAL A 29 22.85 15.25 -8.58
CA VAL A 29 23.15 15.30 -7.13
C VAL A 29 24.21 14.26 -6.81
N GLU A 30 25.25 14.62 -6.04
CA GLU A 30 26.43 13.78 -5.88
C GLU A 30 26.44 12.94 -4.60
N ARG A 31 26.12 13.57 -3.45
CA ARG A 31 26.23 12.92 -2.13
C ARG A 31 24.88 12.49 -1.62
N ILE A 32 24.42 11.31 -2.08
CA ILE A 32 23.12 10.73 -1.75
C ILE A 32 23.32 9.58 -0.76
N GLY A 33 22.74 9.71 0.45
CA GLY A 33 22.66 8.65 1.44
C GLY A 33 21.25 8.08 1.51
N VAL A 34 21.12 6.76 1.65
CA VAL A 34 19.83 6.07 1.91
C VAL A 34 19.95 5.24 3.17
N VAL A 35 19.18 5.57 4.20
CA VAL A 35 19.12 4.85 5.48
C VAL A 35 17.92 3.92 5.50
N ASP A 36 18.10 2.67 5.88
CA ASP A 36 17.00 1.73 6.11
C ASP A 36 17.29 0.82 7.31
N SER A 37 16.26 0.56 8.11
CA SER A 37 16.33 -0.33 9.27
C SER A 37 16.51 -1.80 8.88
N ASN A 38 16.19 -2.19 7.65
CA ASN A 38 16.42 -3.52 7.15
C ASN A 38 17.86 -3.71 6.64
N PRO A 39 18.42 -4.90 6.78
CA PRO A 39 19.76 -5.20 6.25
C PRO A 39 19.78 -5.34 4.71
N TYR A 40 18.62 -5.27 4.09
CA TYR A 40 18.43 -5.33 2.65
C TYR A 40 17.39 -4.29 2.22
N PRO A 41 17.70 -3.41 1.23
CA PRO A 41 16.76 -2.40 0.78
C PRO A 41 15.59 -3.05 0.08
N ALA A 42 14.37 -2.65 0.43
CA ALA A 42 13.21 -3.29 -0.18
C ALA A 42 11.87 -2.58 0.02
N GLY A 43 11.53 -2.22 1.24
CA GLY A 43 10.17 -1.75 1.54
C GLY A 43 9.09 -2.71 1.04
N GLY A 44 8.05 -2.18 0.42
CA GLY A 44 6.93 -2.95 -0.12
C GLY A 44 7.26 -3.87 -1.30
N LEU A 45 8.40 -3.72 -1.97
CA LEU A 45 8.80 -4.50 -3.15
C LEU A 45 8.97 -6.00 -2.86
N LEU A 46 9.31 -6.38 -1.63
CA LEU A 46 9.39 -7.79 -1.22
C LEU A 46 8.04 -8.42 -0.89
N ASN A 47 7.01 -7.60 -0.68
CA ASN A 47 5.70 -8.07 -0.22
C ASN A 47 4.63 -8.04 -1.31
N ASP A 48 4.87 -7.35 -2.40
CA ASP A 48 3.97 -7.22 -3.54
C ASP A 48 4.81 -7.08 -4.81
N GLY A 49 4.30 -7.56 -5.92
CA GLY A 49 4.96 -7.45 -7.22
C GLY A 49 4.05 -6.83 -8.28
N LYS A 50 2.93 -6.25 -7.85
CA LYS A 50 1.89 -5.73 -8.72
C LYS A 50 2.10 -4.25 -9.02
N LEU A 51 2.17 -3.91 -10.29
CA LEU A 51 2.34 -2.55 -10.79
C LEU A 51 1.07 -2.09 -11.51
N ASN A 52 0.52 -0.96 -11.08
CA ASN A 52 -0.62 -0.32 -11.72
C ASN A 52 -0.15 1.00 -12.34
N PHE A 53 0.00 1.04 -13.66
CA PHE A 53 0.43 2.24 -14.38
C PHE A 53 -0.77 3.12 -14.77
N ASP A 54 -1.51 3.56 -13.75
CA ASP A 54 -2.68 4.43 -13.89
C ASP A 54 -2.74 5.41 -12.71
N TYR A 55 -2.73 6.71 -13.01
CA TYR A 55 -2.75 7.75 -11.98
C TYR A 55 -4.03 7.74 -11.13
N ARG A 56 -5.11 7.11 -11.58
CA ARG A 56 -6.36 6.95 -10.81
C ARG A 56 -6.24 5.94 -9.67
N ILE A 57 -5.11 5.23 -9.58
CA ILE A 57 -4.89 4.17 -8.59
C ILE A 57 -3.72 4.51 -7.68
N GLY A 58 -4.04 4.84 -6.44
CA GLY A 58 -3.04 5.08 -5.41
C GLY A 58 -2.24 6.37 -5.55
N ILE A 59 -2.66 7.27 -6.44
CA ILE A 59 -2.08 8.59 -6.65
C ILE A 59 -3.19 9.61 -6.41
N ASP A 60 -2.92 10.55 -5.53
CA ASP A 60 -3.77 11.71 -5.30
C ASP A 60 -3.09 12.91 -5.98
N LEU A 61 -3.70 13.40 -7.06
CA LEU A 61 -3.13 14.48 -7.87
C LEU A 61 -3.10 15.81 -7.12
N GLU A 62 -4.07 16.06 -6.26
CA GLU A 62 -4.15 17.27 -5.44
C GLU A 62 -3.04 17.26 -4.37
N GLU A 63 -2.89 16.16 -3.65
CA GLU A 63 -1.83 15.97 -2.64
C GLU A 63 -0.41 16.04 -3.22
N LEU A 64 -0.25 15.72 -4.50
CA LEU A 64 1.04 15.75 -5.19
C LEU A 64 1.22 17.00 -6.05
N HIS A 65 0.25 17.89 -6.08
CA HIS A 65 0.23 19.11 -6.90
C HIS A 65 0.51 18.83 -8.38
N LEU A 66 -0.05 17.72 -8.90
CA LEU A 66 0.17 17.28 -10.28
C LEU A 66 -1.09 17.43 -11.15
N THR A 67 -0.86 17.70 -12.43
CA THR A 67 -1.89 17.51 -13.44
C THR A 67 -1.96 16.06 -13.90
N PRO A 68 -3.10 15.59 -14.48
CA PRO A 68 -3.18 14.27 -15.08
C PRO A 68 -2.09 14.00 -16.13
N GLU A 69 -1.65 15.02 -16.86
CA GLU A 69 -0.62 14.92 -17.88
C GLU A 69 0.76 14.72 -17.27
N SER A 70 1.13 15.55 -16.27
CA SER A 70 2.41 15.42 -15.57
C SER A 70 2.52 14.07 -14.86
N ALA A 71 1.43 13.61 -14.23
CA ALA A 71 1.39 12.29 -13.61
C ALA A 71 1.62 11.16 -14.63
N ARG A 72 0.97 11.21 -15.82
CA ARG A 72 1.20 10.20 -16.87
C ARG A 72 2.64 10.20 -17.38
N ASN A 73 3.27 11.38 -17.49
CA ASN A 73 4.67 11.47 -17.92
C ASN A 73 5.61 10.78 -16.90
N ILE A 74 5.45 11.07 -15.63
CA ILE A 74 6.27 10.43 -14.57
C ILE A 74 5.97 8.92 -14.50
N ILE A 75 4.70 8.50 -14.60
CA ILE A 75 4.33 7.08 -14.64
C ILE A 75 5.02 6.37 -15.82
N ARG A 76 5.17 7.02 -16.97
CA ARG A 76 5.87 6.44 -18.13
C ARG A 76 7.33 6.16 -17.80
N GLU A 77 8.03 7.11 -17.17
CA GLU A 77 9.43 6.92 -16.73
C GLU A 77 9.54 5.79 -15.70
N VAL A 78 8.65 5.77 -14.71
CA VAL A 78 8.58 4.69 -13.70
C VAL A 78 8.32 3.33 -14.35
N ARG A 79 7.43 3.29 -15.36
CA ARG A 79 7.11 2.08 -16.12
C ARG A 79 8.33 1.55 -16.86
N GLU A 80 9.06 2.41 -17.57
CA GLU A 80 10.25 2.03 -18.34
C GLU A 80 11.29 1.36 -17.43
N ILE A 81 11.54 1.90 -16.24
CA ILE A 81 12.48 1.33 -15.28
C ILE A 81 12.00 -0.03 -14.78
N PHE A 82 10.73 -0.16 -14.36
CA PHE A 82 10.22 -1.41 -13.82
C PHE A 82 10.09 -2.51 -14.88
N THR A 83 9.66 -2.16 -16.10
CA THR A 83 9.41 -3.16 -17.14
C THR A 83 10.68 -3.65 -17.83
N ALA A 84 11.82 -2.98 -17.61
CA ALA A 84 13.14 -3.47 -17.99
C ALA A 84 13.62 -4.67 -17.14
N PHE A 85 12.95 -4.95 -16.02
CA PHE A 85 13.24 -6.16 -15.22
C PHE A 85 12.68 -7.41 -15.91
N ASP A 86 13.55 -8.35 -16.24
CA ASP A 86 13.24 -9.55 -17.05
C ASP A 86 12.10 -10.42 -16.52
N MET A 87 11.84 -10.39 -15.21
CA MET A 87 10.73 -11.15 -14.60
C MET A 87 9.41 -10.39 -14.60
N CYS A 88 9.42 -9.09 -14.92
CA CYS A 88 8.22 -8.28 -15.00
C CYS A 88 7.42 -8.62 -16.27
N ARG A 89 6.14 -8.91 -16.12
CA ARG A 89 5.25 -9.29 -17.25
C ARG A 89 3.97 -8.49 -17.20
N GLN A 90 3.50 -8.12 -18.38
CA GLN A 90 2.18 -7.53 -18.51
C GLN A 90 1.12 -8.58 -18.17
N VAL A 91 0.19 -8.25 -17.28
CA VAL A 91 -0.89 -9.15 -16.82
C VAL A 91 -2.28 -8.62 -17.14
N THR A 92 -2.40 -7.35 -17.53
CA THR A 92 -3.61 -6.76 -18.11
C THR A 92 -3.25 -6.10 -19.42
N ASP A 93 -3.87 -6.59 -20.48
CA ASP A 93 -3.72 -6.02 -21.84
C ASP A 93 -4.95 -5.14 -22.15
N LEU A 94 -4.73 -3.84 -22.24
CA LEU A 94 -5.78 -2.87 -22.56
C LEU A 94 -6.27 -2.98 -24.00
N ALA A 95 -5.56 -3.69 -24.88
CA ALA A 95 -6.02 -3.95 -26.26
C ALA A 95 -7.26 -4.88 -26.32
N GLN A 96 -7.65 -5.50 -25.18
CA GLN A 96 -8.90 -6.27 -25.08
C GLN A 96 -10.12 -5.36 -24.84
N ASP A 97 -10.23 -4.26 -25.56
CA ASP A 97 -11.23 -3.20 -25.38
C ASP A 97 -12.67 -3.70 -25.26
N GLY A 98 -13.08 -4.63 -26.12
CA GLY A 98 -14.46 -5.13 -26.13
C GLY A 98 -14.84 -5.88 -24.85
N LYS A 99 -13.93 -6.68 -24.28
CA LYS A 99 -14.17 -7.41 -23.03
C LYS A 99 -14.16 -6.44 -21.85
N ILE A 100 -13.20 -5.53 -21.82
CA ILE A 100 -13.09 -4.49 -20.78
C ILE A 100 -14.35 -3.61 -20.79
N ALA A 101 -14.79 -3.17 -22.00
CA ALA A 101 -16.01 -2.37 -22.16
C ALA A 101 -17.26 -3.12 -21.68
N SER A 102 -17.35 -4.44 -21.93
CA SER A 102 -18.47 -5.27 -21.46
C SER A 102 -18.53 -5.33 -19.93
N ILE A 103 -17.40 -5.56 -19.26
CA ILE A 103 -17.34 -5.54 -17.78
C ILE A 103 -17.75 -4.15 -17.26
N GLY A 104 -17.22 -3.10 -17.87
CA GLY A 104 -17.54 -1.72 -17.51
C GLY A 104 -19.02 -1.36 -17.72
N ARG A 105 -19.68 -1.90 -18.74
CA ARG A 105 -21.12 -1.73 -18.97
C ARG A 105 -21.92 -2.39 -17.86
N ILE A 106 -21.64 -3.66 -17.53
CA ILE A 106 -22.31 -4.38 -16.46
C ILE A 106 -22.12 -3.65 -15.12
N ALA A 107 -20.90 -3.17 -14.82
CA ALA A 107 -20.63 -2.42 -13.61
C ALA A 107 -21.49 -1.15 -13.51
N ARG A 108 -21.59 -0.37 -14.61
CA ARG A 108 -22.43 0.84 -14.66
C ARG A 108 -23.92 0.55 -14.47
N GLU A 109 -24.43 -0.56 -15.01
CA GLU A 109 -25.84 -0.99 -14.82
C GLU A 109 -26.18 -1.23 -13.33
N HIS A 110 -25.17 -1.41 -12.49
CA HIS A 110 -25.31 -1.60 -11.04
C HIS A 110 -24.73 -0.44 -10.19
N ASP A 111 -24.52 0.74 -10.79
CA ASP A 111 -23.95 1.92 -10.13
C ASP A 111 -22.57 1.66 -9.52
N VAL A 112 -21.72 0.93 -10.22
CA VAL A 112 -20.35 0.61 -9.81
C VAL A 112 -19.36 1.24 -10.79
N LEU A 113 -18.42 2.03 -10.26
CA LEU A 113 -17.30 2.53 -11.06
C LEU A 113 -16.28 1.40 -11.25
N PHE A 114 -15.99 1.08 -12.51
CA PHE A 114 -14.98 0.11 -12.87
C PHE A 114 -13.76 0.81 -13.48
N ILE A 115 -12.56 0.43 -13.02
CA ILE A 115 -11.29 0.88 -13.56
C ILE A 115 -10.47 -0.35 -13.94
N ALA A 116 -10.07 -0.41 -15.21
CA ALA A 116 -9.11 -1.37 -15.74
C ALA A 116 -7.78 -0.64 -15.99
N PRO A 117 -6.81 -0.75 -15.08
CA PRO A 117 -5.50 -0.15 -15.29
C PRO A 117 -4.61 -1.02 -16.18
N GLU A 118 -3.62 -0.43 -16.82
CA GLU A 118 -2.47 -1.19 -17.32
C GLU A 118 -1.74 -1.81 -16.14
N GLN A 119 -1.58 -3.14 -16.14
CA GLN A 119 -0.99 -3.85 -15.02
C GLN A 119 0.14 -4.78 -15.45
N TRP A 120 1.20 -4.73 -14.66
CA TRP A 120 2.35 -5.61 -14.76
C TRP A 120 2.59 -6.29 -13.41
N HIS A 121 3.24 -7.45 -13.44
CA HIS A 121 3.52 -8.21 -12.24
C HIS A 121 4.80 -9.04 -12.41
N TRP A 122 5.66 -9.09 -11.39
CA TRP A 122 6.83 -9.98 -11.38
C TRP A 122 6.65 -11.22 -10.49
N GLY A 123 5.56 -11.33 -9.74
CA GLY A 123 5.37 -12.35 -8.71
C GLY A 123 6.04 -11.94 -7.38
N THR A 124 5.35 -12.14 -6.27
CA THR A 124 5.86 -11.78 -4.94
C THR A 124 7.18 -12.50 -4.62
N ASP A 125 7.39 -13.69 -5.18
CA ASP A 125 8.61 -14.51 -5.06
C ASP A 125 9.84 -13.95 -5.80
N ASN A 126 9.68 -12.99 -6.71
CA ASN A 126 10.77 -12.35 -7.45
C ASN A 126 11.12 -10.94 -6.92
N GLY A 127 10.59 -10.54 -5.78
CA GLY A 127 10.78 -9.20 -5.21
C GLY A 127 12.25 -8.82 -4.98
N ARG A 128 13.11 -9.78 -4.58
CA ARG A 128 14.56 -9.51 -4.44
C ARG A 128 15.20 -9.12 -5.77
N GLY A 129 14.92 -9.86 -6.84
CA GLY A 129 15.43 -9.54 -8.17
C GLY A 129 14.97 -8.15 -8.66
N ALA A 130 13.74 -7.77 -8.35
CA ALA A 130 13.23 -6.42 -8.67
C ALA A 130 14.01 -5.32 -7.91
N VAL A 131 14.34 -5.55 -6.65
CA VAL A 131 15.17 -4.61 -5.87
C VAL A 131 16.60 -4.54 -6.41
N ASP A 132 17.23 -5.68 -6.74
CA ASP A 132 18.56 -5.71 -7.32
C ASP A 132 18.60 -5.02 -8.68
N HIS A 133 17.56 -5.18 -9.50
CA HIS A 133 17.38 -4.44 -10.75
C HIS A 133 17.34 -2.92 -10.54
N LEU A 134 16.56 -2.44 -9.56
CA LEU A 134 16.51 -1.00 -9.25
C LEU A 134 17.84 -0.47 -8.71
N ARG A 135 18.54 -1.25 -7.88
CA ARG A 135 19.85 -0.88 -7.37
C ARG A 135 20.91 -0.73 -8.45
N ALA A 136 20.79 -1.47 -9.55
CA ALA A 136 21.71 -1.36 -10.68
C ALA A 136 21.70 0.03 -11.35
N TYR A 137 20.66 0.82 -11.16
CA TYR A 137 20.59 2.22 -11.59
C TYR A 137 21.36 3.18 -10.69
N LEU A 138 21.73 2.75 -9.46
CA LEU A 138 22.31 3.58 -8.43
C LEU A 138 23.83 3.34 -8.34
N THR A 139 24.61 4.26 -8.87
CA THR A 139 26.06 4.16 -8.96
C THR A 139 26.81 5.03 -7.97
N ARG A 140 26.14 6.08 -7.45
CA ARG A 140 26.72 7.08 -6.54
C ARG A 140 26.05 7.07 -5.16
N THR A 141 24.90 6.44 -5.04
CA THR A 141 24.14 6.37 -3.81
C THR A 141 24.76 5.43 -2.79
N THR A 142 24.97 5.92 -1.59
CA THR A 142 25.46 5.10 -0.47
C THR A 142 24.29 4.58 0.37
N PHE A 143 24.26 3.29 0.64
CA PHE A 143 23.26 2.66 1.48
C PHE A 143 23.77 2.42 2.90
N LEU A 144 23.06 2.93 3.88
CA LEU A 144 23.25 2.76 5.32
C LEU A 144 22.16 1.80 5.82
N LEU A 145 22.43 0.49 5.71
CA LEU A 145 21.44 -0.56 5.98
C LEU A 145 21.58 -1.12 7.40
N GLY A 146 20.46 -1.61 7.97
CA GLY A 146 20.41 -2.05 9.35
C GLY A 146 20.49 -0.90 10.36
N ALA A 147 20.25 0.34 9.90
CA ALA A 147 20.29 1.55 10.69
C ALA A 147 18.88 2.15 10.83
N THR A 148 18.42 2.33 12.05
CA THR A 148 17.11 2.91 12.36
C THR A 148 17.24 4.37 12.76
N VAL A 149 16.59 5.27 12.01
CA VAL A 149 16.54 6.69 12.38
C VAL A 149 15.73 6.88 13.65
N LYS A 150 16.32 7.55 14.64
CA LYS A 150 15.73 7.83 15.96
C LYS A 150 15.36 9.30 16.15
N ALA A 151 16.14 10.22 15.56
CA ALA A 151 15.87 11.64 15.63
C ALA A 151 16.36 12.38 14.38
N ILE A 152 15.71 13.48 14.09
CA ILE A 152 16.13 14.47 13.11
C ILE A 152 16.19 15.81 13.83
N GLU A 153 17.31 16.49 13.79
CA GLU A 153 17.53 17.75 14.50
C GLU A 153 17.99 18.81 13.51
N LYS A 154 17.42 20.02 13.61
CA LYS A 154 17.85 21.14 12.77
C LYS A 154 19.15 21.75 13.33
N GLU A 155 20.14 21.92 12.49
CA GLU A 155 21.42 22.54 12.89
C GLU A 155 21.36 24.05 12.84
N SER A 156 22.04 24.72 13.77
CA SER A 156 22.11 26.19 13.84
C SER A 156 22.79 26.84 12.62
N ARG A 157 23.65 26.08 11.94
CA ARG A 157 24.37 26.52 10.73
C ARG A 157 23.70 26.14 9.43
N GLY A 158 22.47 25.56 9.50
CA GLY A 158 21.71 25.07 8.38
C GLY A 158 21.97 23.58 8.13
N GLY A 159 20.95 22.87 7.61
CA GLY A 159 20.93 21.42 7.44
C GLY A 159 20.43 20.68 8.69
N PHE A 160 20.70 19.40 8.74
CA PHE A 160 20.15 18.48 9.73
C PHE A 160 21.19 17.48 10.23
N SER A 161 21.12 17.18 11.53
CA SER A 161 21.72 16.00 12.15
C SER A 161 20.67 14.90 12.22
N VAL A 162 20.96 13.76 11.62
CA VAL A 162 20.10 12.57 11.64
C VAL A 162 20.75 11.52 12.50
N VAL A 163 20.13 11.21 13.65
CA VAL A 163 20.63 10.22 14.59
C VAL A 163 20.10 8.84 14.21
N CYS A 164 21.00 7.94 13.92
CA CYS A 164 20.71 6.53 13.59
C CYS A 164 21.19 5.59 14.68
N GLU A 165 20.40 4.57 14.98
CA GLU A 165 20.79 3.44 15.84
C GLU A 165 21.13 2.26 14.94
N GLN A 166 22.32 1.67 15.14
CA GLN A 166 22.81 0.55 14.35
C GLN A 166 23.35 -0.57 15.28
N GLY A 167 23.22 -1.81 14.79
CA GLY A 167 23.75 -2.98 15.48
C GLY A 167 22.95 -3.43 16.71
N PRO A 168 23.29 -4.61 17.27
CA PRO A 168 22.57 -5.21 18.38
C PRO A 168 22.79 -4.49 19.72
N GLU A 169 23.85 -3.71 19.84
CA GLU A 169 24.18 -2.94 21.06
C GLU A 169 23.58 -1.52 21.03
N GLY A 170 22.90 -1.15 19.94
CA GLY A 170 22.24 0.15 19.81
C GLY A 170 23.24 1.32 19.69
N GLU A 171 24.33 1.12 18.95
CA GLU A 171 25.30 2.19 18.70
C GLU A 171 24.64 3.35 17.95
N HIS A 172 24.88 4.57 18.41
CA HIS A 172 24.36 5.77 17.78
C HIS A 172 25.40 6.38 16.81
N GLU A 173 24.98 6.55 15.57
CA GLU A 173 25.74 7.29 14.56
C GLU A 173 24.97 8.54 14.14
N VAL A 174 25.68 9.67 13.98
CA VAL A 174 25.08 10.94 13.56
C VAL A 174 25.54 11.26 12.13
N HIS A 175 24.56 11.38 11.25
CA HIS A 175 24.78 11.80 9.86
C HIS A 175 24.33 13.24 9.65
N HIS A 176 25.16 14.03 8.96
CA HIS A 176 24.83 15.42 8.62
C HIS A 176 24.35 15.50 7.17
N ALA A 177 23.23 16.18 6.93
CA ALA A 177 22.65 16.34 5.60
C ALA A 177 22.15 17.78 5.38
N GLU A 178 22.26 18.27 4.16
CA GLU A 178 21.68 19.56 3.78
C GLU A 178 20.16 19.49 3.68
N THR A 179 19.67 18.36 3.16
CA THR A 179 18.23 18.06 3.03
C THR A 179 17.93 16.63 3.48
N VAL A 180 16.71 16.41 3.95
CA VAL A 180 16.21 15.09 4.34
C VAL A 180 14.96 14.77 3.53
N LEU A 181 14.92 13.56 2.94
CA LEU A 181 13.72 13.01 2.35
C LEU A 181 13.19 11.87 3.24
N ALA A 182 12.04 12.06 3.86
CA ALA A 182 11.39 11.00 4.62
C ALA A 182 10.46 10.18 3.72
N ALA A 183 10.85 8.92 3.49
CA ALA A 183 10.09 7.92 2.77
C ALA A 183 9.93 6.62 3.60
N PRO A 184 9.43 6.71 4.85
CA PRO A 184 9.49 5.65 5.86
C PRO A 184 8.64 4.42 5.53
N GLY A 185 7.80 4.49 4.51
CA GLY A 185 6.80 3.48 4.22
C GLY A 185 5.81 3.28 5.37
N ARG A 186 4.91 2.30 5.23
CA ARG A 186 3.84 2.05 6.22
C ARG A 186 4.38 1.60 7.59
N SER A 187 5.46 0.83 7.60
CA SER A 187 6.07 0.34 8.85
C SER A 187 6.74 1.43 9.66
N GLY A 188 7.33 2.44 9.01
CA GLY A 188 7.99 3.57 9.66
C GLY A 188 7.11 4.81 9.86
N ALA A 189 5.85 4.79 9.39
CA ALA A 189 4.97 5.95 9.40
C ALA A 189 4.77 6.57 10.80
N TYR A 190 4.54 5.73 11.81
CA TYR A 190 4.30 6.22 13.18
C TYR A 190 5.58 6.79 13.81
N ALA A 191 6.71 6.09 13.66
CA ALA A 191 7.98 6.58 14.18
C ALA A 191 8.35 7.93 13.52
N PHE A 192 8.14 8.07 12.21
CA PHE A 192 8.36 9.34 11.54
C PHE A 192 7.38 10.42 11.99
N ARG A 193 6.10 10.10 12.21
CA ARG A 193 5.11 11.05 12.74
C ARG A 193 5.54 11.63 14.08
N ASP A 194 6.02 10.77 14.98
CA ASP A 194 6.49 11.19 16.30
C ASP A 194 7.74 12.09 16.18
N MET A 195 8.71 11.73 15.34
CA MET A 195 9.88 12.58 15.05
C MET A 195 9.48 13.90 14.41
N ALA A 196 8.56 13.88 13.45
CA ALA A 196 8.06 15.08 12.75
C ALA A 196 7.40 16.07 13.71
N ALA A 197 6.64 15.57 14.70
CA ALA A 197 6.03 16.42 15.72
C ALA A 197 7.09 17.14 16.58
N VAL A 198 8.19 16.46 16.93
CA VAL A 198 9.30 17.05 17.72
C VAL A 198 9.96 18.20 16.96
N ILE A 199 10.15 18.07 15.65
CA ILE A 199 10.79 19.11 14.82
C ILE A 199 9.81 20.16 14.27
N GLY A 200 8.52 20.08 14.67
CA GLY A 200 7.50 21.07 14.34
C GLY A 200 6.80 20.87 12.99
N ILE A 201 6.89 19.67 12.40
CA ILE A 201 6.10 19.32 11.20
C ILE A 201 4.72 18.89 11.62
N ARG A 202 3.69 19.57 11.11
CA ARG A 202 2.28 19.23 11.33
C ARG A 202 1.88 18.06 10.43
N HIS A 203 0.96 17.24 10.92
CA HIS A 203 0.27 16.22 10.14
C HIS A 203 -1.24 16.29 10.39
N ASN A 204 -1.99 15.77 9.44
CA ASN A 204 -3.43 15.59 9.54
C ASN A 204 -3.73 14.08 9.51
N PHE A 205 -4.84 13.68 10.14
CA PHE A 205 -5.37 12.33 9.98
C PHE A 205 -6.23 12.26 8.72
N GLY A 206 -5.91 11.29 7.86
CA GLY A 206 -6.71 10.95 6.70
C GLY A 206 -7.64 9.76 6.96
N PRO A 207 -8.40 9.32 5.96
CA PRO A 207 -9.24 8.14 6.07
C PRO A 207 -8.40 6.87 6.15
N ILE A 208 -8.97 5.81 6.75
CA ILE A 208 -8.47 4.44 6.66
C ILE A 208 -9.45 3.57 5.88
N ASP A 209 -8.97 2.45 5.37
CA ASP A 209 -9.85 1.44 4.78
C ASP A 209 -9.96 0.23 5.71
N VAL A 210 -11.18 -0.14 6.05
CA VAL A 210 -11.51 -1.26 6.93
C VAL A 210 -12.46 -2.23 6.23
N GLY A 211 -12.16 -3.53 6.28
CA GLY A 211 -13.05 -4.51 5.68
C GLY A 211 -12.58 -5.95 5.82
N VAL A 212 -12.84 -6.72 4.79
CA VAL A 212 -12.63 -8.16 4.75
C VAL A 212 -11.85 -8.58 3.51
N ARG A 213 -11.18 -9.72 3.58
CA ARG A 213 -10.66 -10.40 2.40
C ARG A 213 -11.57 -11.56 2.04
N LEU A 214 -12.04 -11.55 0.82
CA LEU A 214 -12.79 -12.65 0.21
C LEU A 214 -11.80 -13.67 -0.32
N GLU A 215 -12.11 -14.95 -0.18
CA GLU A 215 -11.48 -16.03 -0.92
C GLU A 215 -12.55 -16.93 -1.51
N MET A 216 -12.46 -17.20 -2.80
CA MET A 216 -13.40 -17.99 -3.54
C MET A 216 -12.72 -18.89 -4.55
N ASN A 217 -13.41 -19.91 -5.06
CA ASN A 217 -12.89 -20.67 -6.19
C ASN A 217 -12.66 -19.72 -7.38
N ARG A 218 -11.47 -19.83 -7.99
CA ARG A 218 -11.05 -18.91 -9.07
C ARG A 218 -12.02 -18.90 -10.25
N ARG A 219 -12.70 -20.00 -10.54
CA ARG A 219 -13.66 -20.10 -11.64
C ARG A 219 -14.74 -19.02 -11.63
N PHE A 220 -15.07 -18.47 -10.46
CA PHE A 220 -16.04 -17.37 -10.34
C PHE A 220 -15.43 -16.04 -10.74
N PHE A 221 -14.15 -15.84 -10.49
CA PHE A 221 -13.48 -14.56 -10.75
C PHE A 221 -12.68 -14.55 -12.05
N ASP A 222 -12.26 -15.72 -12.57
CA ASP A 222 -11.48 -15.87 -13.81
C ASP A 222 -12.11 -15.13 -15.01
N PRO A 223 -13.46 -15.15 -15.24
CA PRO A 223 -14.06 -14.40 -16.35
C PRO A 223 -13.72 -12.90 -16.36
N VAL A 224 -13.41 -12.34 -15.21
CA VAL A 224 -12.99 -10.94 -15.05
C VAL A 224 -11.47 -10.81 -14.94
N SER A 225 -10.82 -11.65 -14.12
CA SER A 225 -9.39 -11.52 -13.87
C SER A 225 -8.49 -11.98 -15.04
N ASP A 226 -9.00 -12.81 -15.95
CA ASP A 226 -8.30 -13.16 -17.17
C ASP A 226 -8.31 -12.00 -18.18
N VAL A 227 -9.19 -11.01 -18.00
CA VAL A 227 -9.26 -9.79 -18.83
C VAL A 227 -8.54 -8.63 -18.13
N VAL A 228 -8.81 -8.43 -16.85
CA VAL A 228 -8.18 -7.42 -16.00
C VAL A 228 -7.71 -8.10 -14.71
N TYR A 229 -6.41 -8.29 -14.58
CA TYR A 229 -5.81 -9.08 -13.50
C TYR A 229 -6.21 -8.64 -12.10
N ASP A 230 -6.21 -7.33 -11.86
CA ASP A 230 -6.63 -6.73 -10.58
C ASP A 230 -7.63 -5.59 -10.83
N PRO A 231 -8.90 -5.94 -11.19
CA PRO A 231 -9.93 -4.96 -11.50
C PRO A 231 -10.25 -4.12 -10.26
N LYS A 232 -10.49 -2.82 -10.47
CA LYS A 232 -10.92 -1.92 -9.40
C LYS A 232 -12.41 -1.63 -9.56
N PHE A 233 -13.20 -2.14 -8.62
CA PHE A 233 -14.61 -1.82 -8.47
C PHE A 233 -14.78 -0.87 -7.28
N ILE A 234 -15.43 0.26 -7.51
CA ILE A 234 -15.67 1.29 -6.50
C ILE A 234 -17.18 1.47 -6.39
N PHE A 235 -17.68 1.28 -5.17
CA PHE A 235 -19.09 1.33 -4.82
C PHE A 235 -19.34 2.60 -3.99
N LYS A 236 -20.47 3.24 -4.21
CA LYS A 236 -21.07 4.18 -3.27
C LYS A 236 -22.31 3.51 -2.69
N THR A 237 -22.33 3.35 -1.36
CA THR A 237 -23.44 2.66 -0.71
C THR A 237 -24.69 3.54 -0.66
N ALA A 238 -25.85 2.95 -0.92
CA ALA A 238 -27.11 3.70 -0.94
C ALA A 238 -27.54 4.12 0.47
N ARG A 239 -27.31 3.23 1.46
CA ARG A 239 -27.77 3.48 2.84
C ARG A 239 -26.96 4.57 3.55
N HIS A 240 -25.64 4.55 3.42
CA HIS A 240 -24.77 5.42 4.18
C HIS A 240 -23.97 6.43 3.33
N GLY A 241 -24.00 6.29 2.01
CA GLY A 241 -23.22 7.12 1.09
C GLY A 241 -21.71 6.87 1.16
N ASP A 242 -21.27 5.84 1.89
CA ASP A 242 -19.86 5.54 2.09
C ASP A 242 -19.25 4.89 0.85
N ARG A 243 -17.94 5.10 0.69
CA ARG A 243 -17.16 4.48 -0.37
C ARG A 243 -16.67 3.10 0.06
N VAL A 244 -16.95 2.10 -0.77
CA VAL A 244 -16.37 0.75 -0.67
C VAL A 244 -15.61 0.46 -1.95
N ARG A 245 -14.52 -0.29 -1.87
CA ARG A 245 -13.73 -0.66 -3.05
C ARG A 245 -13.15 -2.06 -2.97
N THR A 246 -12.96 -2.70 -4.12
CA THR A 246 -12.08 -3.85 -4.21
C THR A 246 -10.61 -3.41 -4.14
N PHE A 247 -9.78 -4.23 -3.55
CA PHE A 247 -8.37 -3.97 -3.42
C PHE A 247 -7.56 -5.26 -3.52
N CYS A 248 -6.44 -5.22 -4.25
CA CYS A 248 -5.46 -6.30 -4.32
C CYS A 248 -6.09 -7.66 -4.63
N THR A 249 -6.69 -7.79 -5.83
CA THR A 249 -7.14 -9.07 -6.38
C THR A 249 -5.93 -9.94 -6.71
N ASN A 250 -5.97 -11.21 -6.31
CA ASN A 250 -4.90 -12.18 -6.50
C ASN A 250 -5.46 -13.45 -7.14
N PRO A 251 -5.52 -13.53 -8.48
CA PRO A 251 -5.94 -14.73 -9.20
C PRO A 251 -4.97 -15.90 -8.98
N GLY A 252 -5.47 -17.05 -8.55
CA GLY A 252 -4.63 -18.19 -8.17
C GLY A 252 -3.73 -17.92 -6.95
N GLY A 253 -4.03 -16.88 -6.18
CA GLY A 253 -3.28 -16.47 -5.00
C GLY A 253 -3.75 -17.16 -3.72
N ARG A 254 -3.20 -16.73 -2.61
CA ARG A 254 -3.55 -17.22 -1.27
C ARG A 254 -3.75 -16.06 -0.29
N VAL A 255 -4.53 -16.31 0.74
CA VAL A 255 -4.63 -15.41 1.89
C VAL A 255 -3.43 -15.62 2.80
N ARG A 256 -2.95 -14.56 3.42
CA ARG A 256 -1.88 -14.59 4.45
C ARG A 256 -2.19 -13.62 5.58
N SER A 257 -1.50 -13.75 6.70
CA SER A 257 -1.54 -12.73 7.77
C SER A 257 -0.35 -11.79 7.68
N GLU A 258 -0.59 -10.55 8.10
CA GLU A 258 0.44 -9.53 8.39
C GLU A 258 0.49 -9.31 9.90
N ASN A 259 1.71 -9.31 10.46
CA ASN A 259 1.92 -9.13 11.89
C ASN A 259 2.27 -7.66 12.20
N TYR A 260 1.50 -7.05 13.08
CA TYR A 260 1.69 -5.67 13.56
C TYR A 260 2.11 -5.64 15.06
N GLY A 261 2.75 -6.69 15.53
CA GLY A 261 3.15 -6.83 16.94
C GLY A 261 2.00 -7.21 17.86
N HIS A 262 1.12 -6.27 18.15
CA HIS A 262 0.00 -6.45 19.08
C HIS A 262 -1.28 -7.03 18.46
N PHE A 263 -1.35 -7.14 17.14
CA PHE A 263 -2.47 -7.73 16.41
C PHE A 263 -2.03 -8.25 15.03
N LYS A 264 -2.89 -9.04 14.42
CA LYS A 264 -2.67 -9.59 13.06
C LYS A 264 -3.81 -9.18 12.15
N LEU A 265 -3.46 -8.74 10.96
CA LEU A 265 -4.39 -8.44 9.88
C LEU A 265 -4.29 -9.51 8.80
N VAL A 266 -5.29 -9.58 7.93
CA VAL A 266 -5.22 -10.41 6.73
C VAL A 266 -4.74 -9.59 5.52
N ASN A 267 -4.12 -10.28 4.58
CA ASN A 267 -3.71 -9.77 3.28
C ASN A 267 -3.72 -10.93 2.27
N GLY A 268 -3.37 -10.67 1.02
CA GLY A 268 -3.21 -11.69 -0.01
C GLY A 268 -1.90 -11.54 -0.76
N ASP A 269 -1.44 -12.64 -1.34
CA ASP A 269 -0.32 -12.63 -2.28
C ASP A 269 -0.60 -13.53 -3.50
N ALA A 270 0.16 -13.32 -4.57
CA ALA A 270 0.13 -14.13 -5.77
C ALA A 270 1.56 -14.46 -6.17
N LEU A 271 1.97 -15.70 -5.95
CA LEU A 271 3.28 -16.20 -6.37
C LEU A 271 3.30 -16.46 -7.88
N SER A 272 4.45 -16.29 -8.52
CA SER A 272 4.61 -16.55 -9.95
C SER A 272 4.45 -18.04 -10.29
N LYS A 273 5.05 -18.91 -9.50
CA LYS A 273 5.18 -20.35 -9.77
C LYS A 273 4.15 -21.24 -9.06
N ARG A 274 3.53 -20.78 -7.97
CA ARG A 274 2.61 -21.56 -7.16
C ARG A 274 1.22 -20.93 -7.19
N LYS A 275 0.33 -21.51 -8.00
CA LYS A 275 -1.07 -21.08 -8.08
C LYS A 275 -1.96 -22.00 -7.25
N THR A 276 -2.95 -21.39 -6.58
CA THR A 276 -4.04 -22.13 -5.91
C THR A 276 -5.26 -22.24 -6.84
N ALA A 277 -6.22 -23.04 -6.42
CA ALA A 277 -7.54 -23.11 -7.10
C ALA A 277 -8.45 -21.91 -6.74
N ASN A 278 -7.95 -20.96 -5.96
CA ASN A 278 -8.74 -19.84 -5.45
C ASN A 278 -8.27 -18.51 -6.04
N THR A 279 -9.17 -17.54 -6.03
CA THR A 279 -8.87 -16.11 -6.15
C THR A 279 -9.23 -15.43 -4.83
N ASN A 280 -8.40 -14.51 -4.37
CA ASN A 280 -8.76 -13.69 -3.23
C ASN A 280 -8.72 -12.20 -3.59
N VAL A 281 -9.59 -11.43 -2.95
CA VAL A 281 -9.73 -9.98 -3.14
C VAL A 281 -10.19 -9.32 -1.84
N ALA A 282 -9.60 -8.19 -1.48
CA ALA A 282 -10.10 -7.40 -0.36
C ALA A 282 -11.32 -6.57 -0.79
N LEU A 283 -12.29 -6.44 0.10
CA LEU A 283 -13.39 -5.49 0.00
C LEU A 283 -13.31 -4.56 1.20
N LEU A 284 -13.06 -3.30 0.95
CA LEU A 284 -12.68 -2.32 1.95
C LEU A 284 -13.62 -1.11 1.93
N ASN A 285 -14.15 -0.78 3.10
CA ASN A 285 -14.92 0.44 3.35
C ASN A 285 -13.98 1.57 3.77
N THR A 286 -14.04 2.71 3.11
CA THR A 286 -13.30 3.91 3.51
C THR A 286 -13.99 4.55 4.71
N VAL A 287 -13.25 4.78 5.80
CA VAL A 287 -13.72 5.37 7.05
C VAL A 287 -13.02 6.70 7.26
N SER A 288 -13.81 7.75 7.37
CA SER A 288 -13.37 9.09 7.78
C SER A 288 -14.06 9.42 9.11
N LEU A 289 -13.31 10.03 10.01
CA LEU A 289 -13.81 10.47 11.30
C LEU A 289 -13.80 11.99 11.37
N THR A 290 -14.61 12.55 12.27
CA THR A 290 -14.73 13.98 12.51
C THR A 290 -14.46 14.28 13.98
N GLU A 291 -14.24 15.57 14.29
CA GLU A 291 -14.10 16.05 15.66
C GLU A 291 -15.24 15.53 16.58
N PRO A 292 -14.94 15.21 17.86
CA PRO A 292 -13.67 15.43 18.53
C PRO A 292 -12.64 14.30 18.34
N PHE A 293 -12.99 13.16 17.74
CA PHE A 293 -12.12 12.02 17.56
C PHE A 293 -11.76 11.81 16.08
N GLY A 294 -10.72 12.51 15.64
CA GLY A 294 -10.22 12.41 14.27
C GLY A 294 -9.17 11.34 14.02
N ASP A 295 -8.64 10.67 15.06
CA ASP A 295 -7.58 9.66 14.93
C ASP A 295 -8.10 8.36 14.35
N THR A 296 -8.05 8.25 13.03
CA THR A 296 -8.44 7.05 12.29
C THR A 296 -7.49 5.86 12.53
N THR A 297 -6.22 6.12 12.89
CA THR A 297 -5.26 5.06 13.28
C THR A 297 -5.76 4.32 14.50
N GLU A 298 -6.10 5.05 15.57
CA GLU A 298 -6.54 4.40 16.81
C GLU A 298 -7.88 3.71 16.61
N PHE A 299 -8.80 4.28 15.82
CA PHE A 299 -10.04 3.60 15.44
C PHE A 299 -9.78 2.25 14.75
N GLY A 300 -8.87 2.22 13.78
CA GLY A 300 -8.48 0.96 13.11
C GLY A 300 -7.81 -0.03 14.06
N ARG A 301 -6.97 0.45 14.98
CA ARG A 301 -6.33 -0.37 16.01
C ARG A 301 -7.36 -0.98 16.98
N MET A 302 -8.38 -0.24 17.37
CA MET A 302 -9.47 -0.75 18.21
C MET A 302 -10.17 -1.93 17.53
N ILE A 303 -10.52 -1.80 16.25
CA ILE A 303 -11.12 -2.90 15.47
C ILE A 303 -10.15 -4.09 15.39
N ALA A 304 -8.88 -3.86 15.06
CA ALA A 304 -7.89 -4.91 14.95
C ALA A 304 -7.69 -5.68 16.27
N ARG A 305 -7.65 -4.99 17.41
CA ARG A 305 -7.55 -5.60 18.75
C ARG A 305 -8.79 -6.43 19.07
N GLN A 306 -9.98 -5.97 18.70
CA GLN A 306 -11.24 -6.72 18.90
C GLN A 306 -11.20 -8.06 18.17
N PHE A 307 -10.79 -8.08 16.90
CA PHE A 307 -10.61 -9.32 16.14
C PHE A 307 -9.50 -10.20 16.71
N PHE A 308 -8.41 -9.61 17.20
CA PHE A 308 -7.32 -10.35 17.81
C PHE A 308 -7.79 -11.11 19.07
N LEU A 309 -8.63 -10.50 19.88
CA LEU A 309 -9.24 -11.14 21.05
C LEU A 309 -10.22 -12.25 20.65
N LEU A 310 -11.14 -11.97 19.71
CA LEU A 310 -12.12 -12.94 19.22
C LEU A 310 -11.48 -14.18 18.60
N GLY A 311 -10.35 -14.00 17.91
CA GLY A 311 -9.61 -15.07 17.24
C GLY A 311 -8.51 -15.72 18.08
N GLY A 312 -8.37 -15.37 19.37
CA GLY A 312 -7.29 -15.90 20.21
C GLY A 312 -5.90 -15.66 19.62
N GLY A 313 -5.65 -14.46 19.10
CA GLY A 313 -4.39 -14.08 18.48
C GLY A 313 -4.28 -14.38 16.96
N LYS A 314 -5.35 -14.82 16.32
CA LYS A 314 -5.42 -15.11 14.88
C LYS A 314 -6.59 -14.37 14.23
N PRO A 315 -6.53 -14.09 12.92
CA PRO A 315 -7.68 -13.60 12.17
C PRO A 315 -8.87 -14.57 12.23
N LEU A 316 -10.08 -14.03 12.05
CA LEU A 316 -11.30 -14.82 11.89
C LEU A 316 -11.53 -15.18 10.43
N VAL A 317 -12.25 -16.28 10.24
CA VAL A 317 -12.83 -16.68 8.94
C VAL A 317 -14.29 -17.10 9.13
N GLN A 318 -15.16 -16.66 8.21
CA GLN A 318 -16.57 -17.03 8.16
C GLN A 318 -16.98 -17.38 6.73
N ARG A 319 -17.81 -18.41 6.55
CA ARG A 319 -18.40 -18.69 5.25
C ARG A 319 -19.50 -17.71 4.93
N ILE A 320 -19.63 -17.29 3.68
CA ILE A 320 -20.75 -16.43 3.25
C ILE A 320 -22.09 -17.14 3.47
N GLY A 321 -22.16 -18.45 3.31
CA GLY A 321 -23.38 -19.21 3.61
C GLY A 321 -23.84 -19.04 5.06
N ASP A 322 -22.94 -19.20 6.02
CA ASP A 322 -23.24 -19.01 7.44
C ASP A 322 -23.55 -17.55 7.78
N PHE A 323 -22.76 -16.61 7.22
CA PHE A 323 -22.99 -15.16 7.37
C PHE A 323 -24.41 -14.75 6.93
N ARG A 324 -24.87 -15.24 5.77
CA ARG A 324 -26.22 -14.95 5.24
C ARG A 324 -27.34 -15.44 6.14
N GLU A 325 -27.11 -16.51 6.87
CA GLU A 325 -28.08 -17.10 7.80
C GLU A 325 -27.94 -16.54 9.23
N GLY A 326 -27.07 -15.55 9.44
CA GLY A 326 -26.83 -14.95 10.76
C GLY A 326 -26.14 -15.92 11.73
N ARG A 327 -25.42 -16.91 11.22
CA ARG A 327 -24.73 -17.90 12.03
C ARG A 327 -23.21 -17.71 11.98
N ARG A 328 -22.54 -17.96 13.09
CA ARG A 328 -21.08 -18.07 13.09
C ARG A 328 -20.65 -19.35 12.34
N SER A 329 -19.51 -19.30 11.69
CA SER A 329 -18.83 -20.52 11.25
C SER A 329 -18.12 -21.20 12.42
N ASP A 330 -18.13 -22.51 12.50
CA ASP A 330 -17.37 -23.33 13.43
C ASP A 330 -16.61 -24.45 12.68
N ALA A 331 -15.78 -25.22 13.37
CA ALA A 331 -15.00 -26.28 12.74
C ALA A 331 -15.87 -27.31 12.02
N ARG A 332 -17.06 -27.65 12.57
CA ARG A 332 -17.97 -28.64 12.00
C ARG A 332 -18.65 -28.12 10.74
N THR A 333 -19.16 -26.89 10.78
CA THR A 333 -19.75 -26.24 9.59
C THR A 333 -18.72 -26.02 8.51
N PHE A 334 -17.46 -25.72 8.90
CA PHE A 334 -16.35 -25.58 7.96
C PHE A 334 -16.04 -26.89 7.23
N ASP A 335 -15.97 -28.01 7.96
CA ASP A 335 -15.71 -29.34 7.40
C ASP A 335 -16.91 -29.87 6.61
N SER A 336 -18.13 -29.70 7.13
CA SER A 336 -19.34 -30.19 6.46
C SER A 336 -19.60 -29.51 5.13
N THR A 337 -19.35 -28.21 5.06
CA THR A 337 -19.52 -27.44 3.82
C THR A 337 -18.48 -27.84 2.77
N ALA A 338 -17.26 -28.18 3.18
CA ALA A 338 -16.24 -28.70 2.28
C ALA A 338 -16.64 -30.03 1.63
N ARG A 339 -17.39 -30.89 2.35
CA ARG A 339 -17.89 -32.17 1.82
C ARG A 339 -19.00 -32.01 0.78
N HIS A 340 -19.85 -30.99 0.92
CA HIS A 340 -21.01 -30.79 0.04
C HIS A 340 -20.74 -29.91 -1.16
N TYR A 341 -19.78 -28.99 -1.04
CA TYR A 341 -19.60 -27.97 -2.07
C TYR A 341 -18.20 -27.95 -2.70
N GLU A 342 -17.24 -28.71 -2.27
CA GLU A 342 -15.84 -28.84 -2.79
C GLU A 342 -15.24 -27.60 -3.51
N VAL A 343 -15.87 -26.42 -3.37
CA VAL A 343 -15.67 -25.27 -4.27
C VAL A 343 -14.58 -24.33 -3.80
N CYS A 344 -14.47 -24.10 -2.50
CA CYS A 344 -13.42 -23.26 -1.94
C CYS A 344 -12.83 -23.88 -0.68
N ARG A 345 -11.53 -24.22 -0.75
CA ARG A 345 -10.74 -24.63 0.41
C ARG A 345 -9.90 -23.47 0.87
N ALA A 346 -9.93 -23.19 2.16
CA ALA A 346 -9.15 -22.13 2.77
C ALA A 346 -7.66 -22.28 2.46
N SER A 347 -7.04 -21.26 1.88
CA SER A 347 -5.60 -21.23 1.63
C SER A 347 -4.80 -20.76 2.86
N PHE A 348 -5.48 -20.21 3.86
CA PHE A 348 -4.90 -19.72 5.10
C PHE A 348 -5.68 -20.23 6.32
N GLN A 349 -4.95 -20.69 7.33
CA GLN A 349 -5.54 -21.19 8.57
C GLN A 349 -5.89 -20.03 9.52
N ALA A 350 -7.16 -19.64 9.52
CA ALA A 350 -7.75 -18.67 10.43
C ALA A 350 -8.72 -19.39 11.39
N VAL A 351 -9.26 -18.67 12.37
CA VAL A 351 -10.21 -19.20 13.34
C VAL A 351 -11.63 -19.07 12.78
N PRO A 352 -12.40 -20.17 12.61
CA PRO A 352 -13.81 -20.07 12.28
C PRO A 352 -14.58 -19.25 13.33
N GLY A 353 -15.39 -18.30 12.88
CA GLY A 353 -16.08 -17.41 13.80
C GLY A 353 -17.19 -16.60 13.14
N ASP A 354 -17.56 -15.52 13.80
CA ASP A 354 -18.52 -14.53 13.32
C ASP A 354 -17.82 -13.18 13.15
N VAL A 355 -17.66 -12.72 11.93
CA VAL A 355 -17.00 -11.45 11.61
C VAL A 355 -17.81 -10.23 12.07
N THR A 356 -19.13 -10.39 12.28
CA THR A 356 -20.00 -9.29 12.73
C THR A 356 -19.72 -8.87 14.16
N LEU A 357 -19.18 -9.76 15.00
CA LEU A 357 -18.83 -9.45 16.39
C LEU A 357 -17.65 -8.49 16.51
N GLY A 358 -16.79 -8.43 15.49
CA GLY A 358 -15.60 -7.58 15.50
C GLY A 358 -15.70 -6.36 14.60
N MET A 359 -16.73 -6.26 13.76
CA MET A 359 -16.86 -5.20 12.76
C MET A 359 -18.01 -4.26 13.12
N PRO A 360 -17.81 -2.94 13.11
CA PRO A 360 -18.91 -1.99 13.28
C PRO A 360 -20.05 -2.23 12.27
N ALA A 361 -21.29 -2.19 12.75
CA ALA A 361 -22.48 -2.51 11.95
C ALA A 361 -22.55 -1.72 10.64
N ARG A 362 -22.23 -0.40 10.67
CA ARG A 362 -22.20 0.45 9.48
C ARG A 362 -21.24 -0.10 8.41
N ILE A 363 -20.06 -0.54 8.82
CA ILE A 363 -19.07 -1.12 7.90
C ILE A 363 -19.60 -2.44 7.32
N MET A 364 -20.19 -3.31 8.15
CA MET A 364 -20.77 -4.57 7.66
C MET A 364 -21.93 -4.35 6.69
N ASP A 365 -22.82 -3.40 6.98
CA ASP A 365 -23.91 -3.04 6.07
C ASP A 365 -23.38 -2.59 4.70
N ASN A 366 -22.35 -1.74 4.69
CA ASN A 366 -21.71 -1.24 3.48
C ASN A 366 -21.01 -2.35 2.69
N LEU A 367 -20.29 -3.24 3.38
CA LEU A 367 -19.63 -4.39 2.74
C LEU A 367 -20.66 -5.34 2.14
N TRP A 368 -21.75 -5.61 2.87
CA TRP A 368 -22.81 -6.51 2.40
C TRP A 368 -23.58 -5.95 1.19
N GLU A 369 -23.89 -4.65 1.19
CA GLU A 369 -24.48 -3.99 0.03
C GLU A 369 -23.57 -4.10 -1.19
N SER A 370 -22.26 -3.81 -1.00
CA SER A 370 -21.26 -3.87 -2.06
C SER A 370 -21.02 -5.28 -2.59
N LEU A 371 -21.05 -6.30 -1.71
CA LEU A 371 -20.98 -7.72 -2.10
C LEU A 371 -22.14 -8.12 -3.00
N LYS A 372 -23.35 -7.66 -2.71
CA LYS A 372 -24.52 -7.92 -3.56
C LYS A 372 -24.38 -7.29 -4.95
N LYS A 373 -23.83 -6.08 -5.04
CA LYS A 373 -23.53 -5.43 -6.32
C LYS A 373 -22.39 -6.13 -7.06
N LEU A 374 -21.35 -6.54 -6.33
CA LEU A 374 -20.21 -7.26 -6.92
C LEU A 374 -20.65 -8.62 -7.51
N ASP A 375 -21.56 -9.34 -6.85
CA ASP A 375 -22.07 -10.64 -7.35
C ASP A 375 -22.87 -10.50 -8.67
N LYS A 376 -23.41 -9.30 -8.97
CA LYS A 376 -24.04 -9.01 -10.27
C LYS A 376 -23.01 -8.85 -11.40
N ILE A 377 -21.82 -8.40 -11.04
CA ILE A 377 -20.70 -8.17 -12.00
C ILE A 377 -19.85 -9.44 -12.13
N VAL A 378 -19.64 -10.12 -11.02
CA VAL A 378 -18.83 -11.35 -10.88
C VAL A 378 -19.71 -12.44 -10.25
N PRO A 379 -20.57 -13.13 -11.03
CA PRO A 379 -21.49 -14.11 -10.51
C PRO A 379 -20.78 -15.25 -9.78
N GLY A 380 -21.22 -15.53 -8.55
CA GLY A 380 -20.63 -16.55 -7.68
C GLY A 380 -19.76 -16.02 -6.55
N VAL A 381 -19.54 -14.70 -6.47
CA VAL A 381 -18.88 -14.09 -5.28
C VAL A 381 -19.65 -14.42 -4.01
N LEU A 382 -20.99 -14.45 -4.07
CA LEU A 382 -21.86 -14.82 -2.96
C LEU A 382 -22.14 -16.32 -2.84
N HIS A 383 -21.34 -17.18 -3.50
CA HIS A 383 -21.47 -18.63 -3.34
C HIS A 383 -21.30 -19.02 -1.86
N PRO A 384 -22.12 -19.94 -1.29
CA PRO A 384 -22.06 -20.29 0.13
C PRO A 384 -20.67 -20.71 0.63
N SER A 385 -19.81 -21.25 -0.23
CA SER A 385 -18.46 -21.67 0.12
C SER A 385 -17.43 -20.54 0.11
N THR A 386 -17.75 -19.35 -0.38
CA THR A 386 -16.85 -18.18 -0.34
C THR A 386 -16.55 -17.82 1.11
N LEU A 387 -15.30 -17.48 1.38
CA LEU A 387 -14.77 -17.21 2.71
C LEU A 387 -14.56 -15.71 2.91
N LEU A 388 -14.96 -15.22 4.08
CA LEU A 388 -14.70 -13.88 4.58
C LEU A 388 -13.62 -13.94 5.66
N TYR A 389 -12.43 -13.44 5.40
CA TYR A 389 -11.39 -13.27 6.41
C TYR A 389 -11.40 -11.85 6.96
N ALA A 390 -11.26 -11.70 8.26
CA ALA A 390 -11.25 -10.40 8.93
C ALA A 390 -10.24 -10.36 10.09
N PRO A 391 -9.70 -9.16 10.40
CA PRO A 391 -9.91 -7.90 9.69
C PRO A 391 -8.85 -7.67 8.61
N GLU A 392 -9.23 -7.00 7.54
CA GLU A 392 -8.28 -6.33 6.65
C GLU A 392 -8.38 -4.83 6.84
N ILE A 393 -7.28 -4.19 7.23
CA ILE A 393 -7.22 -2.75 7.47
C ILE A 393 -6.01 -2.20 6.71
N LYS A 394 -6.22 -1.08 6.03
CA LYS A 394 -5.14 -0.34 5.38
C LYS A 394 -5.05 1.04 6.02
N PHE A 395 -3.98 1.22 6.77
CA PHE A 395 -3.64 2.48 7.41
C PHE A 395 -2.99 3.41 6.38
N PHE A 396 -3.69 4.50 6.03
CA PHE A 396 -3.22 5.58 5.17
C PHE A 396 -3.49 6.94 5.82
N ASP A 397 -3.44 6.93 7.11
CA ASP A 397 -4.04 7.90 8.02
C ASP A 397 -3.19 9.13 8.27
N THR A 398 -1.89 9.08 7.98
CA THR A 398 -0.99 10.20 8.24
C THR A 398 -0.73 10.97 6.95
N HIS A 399 -1.15 12.24 6.91
CA HIS A 399 -0.93 13.16 5.80
C HIS A 399 -0.09 14.34 6.27
N PHE A 400 1.06 14.57 5.64
CA PHE A 400 1.90 15.73 5.88
C PHE A 400 1.59 16.81 4.82
N PRO A 401 1.07 18.00 5.20
CA PRO A 401 0.92 19.11 4.28
C PRO A 401 2.28 19.52 3.70
N THR A 402 2.32 19.78 2.39
CA THR A 402 3.54 20.12 1.65
C THR A 402 3.26 21.17 0.59
N ASP A 403 4.31 21.80 0.09
CA ASP A 403 4.26 22.58 -1.15
C ASP A 403 4.31 21.68 -2.40
N GLU A 404 4.37 22.28 -3.58
CA GLU A 404 4.46 21.58 -4.88
C GLU A 404 5.76 20.78 -5.09
N ASN A 405 6.75 20.94 -4.24
CA ASN A 405 8.02 20.21 -4.24
C ASN A 405 8.01 19.02 -3.29
N LEU A 406 6.90 18.80 -2.58
CA LEU A 406 6.75 17.90 -1.45
C LEU A 406 7.68 18.27 -0.26
N GLU A 407 8.05 19.56 -0.14
CA GLU A 407 8.71 20.13 1.02
C GLU A 407 7.68 20.42 2.13
N THR A 408 7.99 20.05 3.36
CA THR A 408 7.13 20.28 4.52
C THR A 408 7.21 21.74 5.01
N SER A 409 6.47 22.05 6.09
CA SER A 409 6.59 23.35 6.77
C SER A 409 7.98 23.63 7.35
N VAL A 410 8.81 22.59 7.49
CA VAL A 410 10.21 22.72 7.91
C VAL A 410 11.09 22.67 6.67
N GLU A 411 11.66 23.83 6.34
CA GLU A 411 12.52 24.00 5.17
C GLU A 411 13.68 23.00 5.16
N GLY A 412 13.85 22.26 4.06
CA GLY A 412 14.86 21.23 3.86
C GLY A 412 14.39 19.82 4.19
N ILE A 413 13.16 19.65 4.71
CA ILE A 413 12.57 18.33 4.93
C ILE A 413 11.46 18.07 3.91
N PHE A 414 11.63 17.01 3.14
CA PHE A 414 10.72 16.53 2.11
C PHE A 414 10.09 15.20 2.53
N VAL A 415 8.92 14.89 1.99
CA VAL A 415 8.22 13.64 2.29
C VAL A 415 7.73 12.96 1.01
N ALA A 416 7.75 11.62 0.99
CA ALA A 416 7.24 10.82 -0.12
C ALA A 416 6.74 9.45 0.33
N GLY A 417 5.90 8.81 -0.48
CA GLY A 417 5.44 7.45 -0.30
C GLY A 417 4.24 7.28 0.63
N ASP A 418 3.86 6.01 0.84
CA ASP A 418 2.64 5.63 1.55
C ASP A 418 2.64 6.07 3.03
N GLY A 419 3.80 6.02 3.69
CA GLY A 419 3.92 6.34 5.11
C GLY A 419 3.78 7.82 5.46
N THR A 420 3.72 8.67 4.45
CA THR A 420 3.56 10.13 4.59
C THR A 420 2.28 10.66 3.96
N GLY A 421 1.40 9.76 3.51
CA GLY A 421 0.13 10.10 2.88
C GLY A 421 0.23 10.56 1.43
N LYS A 422 1.42 10.54 0.82
CA LYS A 422 1.65 11.06 -0.55
C LYS A 422 1.35 10.05 -1.65
N SER A 423 1.13 8.78 -1.31
CA SER A 423 0.82 7.74 -2.31
C SER A 423 0.20 6.50 -1.70
N ARG A 424 -0.19 5.56 -2.58
CA ARG A 424 -0.63 4.21 -2.20
C ARG A 424 -0.16 3.23 -3.26
N GLY A 425 0.68 2.26 -2.85
CA GLY A 425 1.21 1.22 -3.71
C GLY A 425 2.52 1.60 -4.42
N ILE A 426 3.12 0.61 -5.09
CA ILE A 426 4.48 0.68 -5.60
C ILE A 426 4.69 1.84 -6.60
N VAL A 427 3.81 1.95 -7.60
CA VAL A 427 3.93 2.97 -8.65
C VAL A 427 3.69 4.39 -8.10
N GLY A 428 2.67 4.55 -7.25
CA GLY A 428 2.40 5.83 -6.59
C GLY A 428 3.56 6.27 -5.69
N ALA A 429 4.15 5.34 -4.94
CA ALA A 429 5.31 5.62 -4.10
C ALA A 429 6.52 6.03 -4.95
N ALA A 430 6.82 5.31 -6.03
CA ALA A 430 7.89 5.66 -6.97
C ALA A 430 7.69 7.06 -7.56
N LEU A 431 6.47 7.36 -8.02
CA LEU A 431 6.11 8.66 -8.57
C LEU A 431 6.33 9.79 -7.55
N SER A 432 5.82 9.63 -6.32
CA SER A 432 6.00 10.64 -5.26
C SER A 432 7.46 10.87 -4.90
N GLY A 433 8.28 9.80 -4.91
CA GLY A 433 9.73 9.89 -4.75
C GLY A 433 10.40 10.73 -5.85
N MET A 434 10.01 10.53 -7.11
CA MET A 434 10.54 11.31 -8.24
C MET A 434 10.14 12.80 -8.16
N VAL A 435 8.92 13.10 -7.70
CA VAL A 435 8.45 14.49 -7.49
C VAL A 435 9.29 15.16 -6.41
N ALA A 436 9.44 14.53 -5.25
CA ALA A 436 10.26 15.05 -4.14
C ALA A 436 11.71 15.25 -4.57
N ALA A 437 12.29 14.30 -5.29
CA ALA A 437 13.66 14.40 -5.83
C ALA A 437 13.84 15.62 -6.75
N GLY A 438 12.85 15.91 -7.60
CA GLY A 438 12.84 17.12 -8.43
C GLY A 438 12.88 18.40 -7.59
N GLY A 439 12.12 18.46 -6.49
CA GLY A 439 12.11 19.56 -5.54
C GLY A 439 13.47 19.74 -4.85
N ILE A 440 14.02 18.65 -4.34
CA ILE A 440 15.33 18.60 -3.67
C ILE A 440 16.44 19.09 -4.61
N ALA A 441 16.51 18.55 -5.83
CA ALA A 441 17.53 18.93 -6.80
C ALA A 441 17.47 20.42 -7.15
N ARG A 442 16.28 20.98 -7.38
CA ARG A 442 16.11 22.43 -7.60
C ARG A 442 16.64 23.25 -6.41
N LYS A 443 16.44 22.80 -5.20
CA LYS A 443 16.91 23.50 -3.99
C LYS A 443 18.43 23.45 -3.86
N ILE A 444 19.04 22.29 -4.07
CA ILE A 444 20.49 22.08 -3.97
C ILE A 444 21.22 22.88 -5.07
N LEU A 445 20.79 22.73 -6.33
CA LEU A 445 21.44 23.38 -7.47
C LEU A 445 21.37 24.92 -7.40
N ARG A 446 20.22 25.48 -6.99
CA ARG A 446 20.10 26.94 -6.76
C ARG A 446 21.05 27.49 -5.69
N ARG A 447 21.41 26.68 -4.69
CA ARG A 447 22.40 27.09 -3.65
C ARG A 447 23.81 27.07 -4.20
N THR A 448 24.15 26.12 -5.06
CA THR A 448 25.48 26.03 -5.70
C THR A 448 25.73 27.21 -6.66
N GLU A 449 24.69 27.75 -7.31
CA GLU A 449 24.78 28.93 -8.19
C GLU A 449 24.93 30.26 -7.42
N ARG A 450 24.60 30.29 -6.12
CA ARG A 450 24.64 31.51 -5.28
C ARG A 450 25.85 31.59 -4.34
N GLY A 451 26.63 30.54 -4.22
CA GLY A 451 27.82 30.43 -3.36
C GLY A 451 29.10 30.35 -4.15
#